data_0553f3af79e83b6a0dacd045e7e00bf2
#
_entry.id   0553f3af79e83b6a0dacd045e7e00bf2
#
_cell.length_a   1.000
_cell.length_b   1.000
_cell.length_c   1.000
_cell.angle_alpha   90.00
_cell.angle_beta   90.00
_cell.angle_gamma   90.00
#
_symmetry.space_group_name_H-M   'P 1'
#
loop_
_entity.id
_entity.type
_entity.pdbx_description
1 polymer ?
#
loop_
_entity_poly.entity_id
_entity_poly.type
_entity_poly.pdbx_seq_one_letter_code
_entity_poly.pdbx_strand_id
1 'polypeptide(L)'
;MNLKRYLSKSRIVDVSATDFSEAVGQLLECIPDSILGGAERKDVVENLIERERSISTYLGHGICMPHTRVPGLKQKYVFAVGKCTEDGINFDGLEDYKQTRILFLMLSDEKVDNYLSVLSNLAKIFSADVCAKIKLAADLPEFKDAVMGAFNGGKSKSTAKSETKRKPMRNEERLNDMIMRSAFKISKAAKCSAIILLGDSFTEMPDISSVFGDSKVVIVSEKPPVSMPPKCEFISVRSFSDVRFSQLRSAVMIGLTRGTFGAKEKICCLGGVRESNLIDTIVMLDIGKEFSNVFIGQKNMLPEGVTPEVLERVLDIATELSVEGREGKPVGCIFVIGSAEELKPHLKQLILNPFYGYKPEDRNVLNPFMDETVKEYSLIDGAFIIDSSGVLEAAGALIHTPDFKLQLPGGLGARHAAAYSISLMADCISIVVSSSTGQITLFRKGQMLPITEKRK
;
A
#
# COMPACT_ATOMS: atom_id res chain seq x y z
N MET A 1 -11.19 5.29 -8.44
CA MET A 1 -12.14 6.40 -8.07
C MET A 1 -11.58 7.71 -8.58
N ASN A 2 -12.39 8.60 -9.20
CA ASN A 2 -11.87 9.91 -9.67
C ASN A 2 -11.91 10.93 -8.52
N LEU A 3 -10.80 11.06 -7.78
CA LEU A 3 -10.68 11.97 -6.63
C LEU A 3 -10.57 13.44 -7.03
N LYS A 4 -10.13 13.73 -8.26
CA LYS A 4 -10.00 15.09 -8.79
C LYS A 4 -11.27 15.92 -8.68
N ARG A 5 -12.45 15.30 -8.78
CA ARG A 5 -13.74 16.00 -8.72
C ARG A 5 -14.01 16.70 -7.38
N TYR A 6 -13.29 16.33 -6.32
CA TYR A 6 -13.44 16.92 -5.00
C TYR A 6 -12.47 18.08 -4.73
N LEU A 7 -11.53 18.33 -5.65
CA LEU A 7 -10.58 19.43 -5.60
C LEU A 7 -10.93 20.49 -6.66
N SER A 8 -10.95 21.75 -6.24
CA SER A 8 -11.09 22.91 -7.13
C SER A 8 -9.80 23.75 -7.13
N LYS A 9 -9.43 24.34 -8.27
CA LYS A 9 -8.30 25.29 -8.33
C LYS A 9 -8.48 26.50 -7.40
N SER A 10 -9.73 26.89 -7.07
CA SER A 10 -10.02 27.96 -6.10
C SER A 10 -9.70 27.61 -4.68
N ARG A 11 -9.58 26.32 -4.37
CA ARG A 11 -9.22 25.78 -3.04
C ARG A 11 -7.75 25.35 -2.95
N ILE A 12 -6.93 25.84 -3.87
CA ILE A 12 -5.47 25.70 -3.81
C ILE A 12 -4.93 27.13 -3.62
N VAL A 13 -4.32 27.39 -2.47
CA VAL A 13 -3.97 28.74 -2.00
C VAL A 13 -2.59 28.78 -1.37
N ASP A 14 -2.01 29.99 -1.22
CA ASP A 14 -0.87 30.19 -0.35
C ASP A 14 -1.34 30.19 1.11
N VAL A 15 -0.58 29.56 2.00
CA VAL A 15 -0.76 29.54 3.45
C VAL A 15 0.39 30.31 4.06
N SER A 16 0.08 31.48 4.59
CA SER A 16 1.06 32.38 5.24
C SER A 16 1.25 32.09 6.73
N ALA A 17 0.26 31.45 7.37
CA ALA A 17 0.32 31.07 8.76
C ALA A 17 1.34 29.96 8.98
N THR A 18 2.10 30.08 10.07
CA THR A 18 3.06 29.06 10.53
C THR A 18 2.51 28.24 11.69
N ASP A 19 1.44 28.66 12.36
CA ASP A 19 0.71 27.87 13.35
C ASP A 19 -0.28 26.93 12.65
N PHE A 20 -0.39 25.69 13.14
CA PHE A 20 -1.25 24.67 12.52
C PHE A 20 -2.73 25.05 12.52
N SER A 21 -3.23 25.58 13.63
CA SER A 21 -4.64 26.00 13.75
C SER A 21 -4.98 27.11 12.76
N GLU A 22 -4.12 28.11 12.66
CA GLU A 22 -4.30 29.24 11.73
C GLU A 22 -4.16 28.77 10.28
N ALA A 23 -3.19 27.90 9.99
CA ALA A 23 -2.96 27.37 8.64
C ALA A 23 -4.16 26.56 8.13
N VAL A 24 -4.72 25.69 8.97
CA VAL A 24 -5.93 24.93 8.66
C VAL A 24 -7.13 25.87 8.53
N GLY A 25 -7.22 26.90 9.38
CA GLY A 25 -8.24 27.97 9.28
C GLY A 25 -8.23 28.66 7.92
N GLN A 26 -7.05 29.06 7.42
CA GLN A 26 -6.89 29.65 6.08
C GLN A 26 -7.38 28.72 4.96
N LEU A 27 -7.16 27.41 5.08
CA LEU A 27 -7.70 26.43 4.13
C LEU A 27 -9.22 26.30 4.20
N LEU A 28 -9.80 26.37 5.39
CA LEU A 28 -11.25 26.29 5.59
C LEU A 28 -11.96 27.53 5.03
N GLU A 29 -11.33 28.71 5.04
CA GLU A 29 -11.89 29.94 4.45
C GLU A 29 -12.12 29.79 2.95
N CYS A 30 -11.32 28.98 2.26
CA CYS A 30 -11.49 28.69 0.83
C CYS A 30 -12.66 27.77 0.51
N ILE A 31 -13.32 27.18 1.53
CA ILE A 31 -14.45 26.28 1.37
C ILE A 31 -15.74 27.07 1.63
N PRO A 32 -16.65 27.18 0.63
CA PRO A 32 -17.92 27.90 0.81
C PRO A 32 -18.79 27.26 1.90
N ASP A 33 -19.52 28.09 2.68
CA ASP A 33 -20.45 27.64 3.73
C ASP A 33 -21.54 26.73 3.18
N SER A 34 -21.96 26.95 1.95
CA SER A 34 -22.90 26.08 1.24
C SER A 34 -22.41 24.62 1.09
N ILE A 35 -21.10 24.40 1.15
CA ILE A 35 -20.49 23.06 1.10
C ILE A 35 -20.35 22.49 2.51
N LEU A 36 -20.01 23.31 3.51
CA LEU A 36 -19.86 22.88 4.92
C LEU A 36 -21.19 22.43 5.56
N GLY A 37 -22.33 22.81 4.96
CA GLY A 37 -23.63 22.27 5.35
C GLY A 37 -24.12 22.69 6.73
N GLY A 38 -23.62 23.82 7.23
CA GLY A 38 -23.97 24.39 8.53
C GLY A 38 -23.00 24.03 9.68
N ALA A 39 -21.93 23.29 9.39
CA ALA A 39 -20.85 23.08 10.36
C ALA A 39 -20.09 24.39 10.57
N GLU A 40 -19.85 24.74 11.83
CA GLU A 40 -19.06 25.92 12.16
C GLU A 40 -17.57 25.64 11.91
N ARG A 41 -16.89 26.59 11.24
CA ARG A 41 -15.45 26.43 10.93
C ARG A 41 -14.60 26.21 12.17
N LYS A 42 -14.97 26.88 13.28
CA LYS A 42 -14.27 26.73 14.54
C LYS A 42 -14.30 25.29 15.06
N ASP A 43 -15.45 24.65 15.02
CA ASP A 43 -15.61 23.25 15.44
C ASP A 43 -14.81 22.30 14.56
N VAL A 44 -14.78 22.58 13.24
CA VAL A 44 -13.98 21.79 12.30
C VAL A 44 -12.48 21.92 12.59
N VAL A 45 -12.00 23.13 12.92
CA VAL A 45 -10.60 23.37 13.32
C VAL A 45 -10.28 22.61 14.62
N GLU A 46 -11.13 22.73 15.64
CA GLU A 46 -10.95 22.04 16.92
C GLU A 46 -10.88 20.52 16.73
N ASN A 47 -11.77 19.94 15.93
CA ASN A 47 -11.76 18.51 15.59
C ASN A 47 -10.47 18.09 14.84
N LEU A 48 -9.96 18.94 13.94
CA LEU A 48 -8.71 18.67 13.21
C LEU A 48 -7.50 18.70 14.17
N ILE A 49 -7.45 19.65 15.10
CA ILE A 49 -6.38 19.74 16.11
C ILE A 49 -6.42 18.53 17.04
N GLU A 50 -7.60 18.16 17.56
CA GLU A 50 -7.77 17.00 18.43
C GLU A 50 -7.33 15.72 17.72
N ARG A 51 -7.71 15.59 16.44
CA ARG A 51 -7.31 14.47 15.60
C ARG A 51 -5.80 14.42 15.38
N GLU A 52 -5.18 15.56 15.10
CA GLU A 52 -3.73 15.68 14.89
C GLU A 52 -2.93 15.34 16.15
N ARG A 53 -3.42 15.71 17.34
CA ARG A 53 -2.83 15.34 18.62
C ARG A 53 -2.92 13.84 18.91
N SER A 54 -3.98 13.18 18.42
CA SER A 54 -4.13 11.74 18.60
C SER A 54 -3.15 10.95 17.74
N ILE A 55 -3.03 11.30 16.46
CA ILE A 55 -2.15 10.63 15.51
C ILE A 55 -1.70 11.67 14.48
N SER A 56 -0.38 11.83 14.34
CA SER A 56 0.22 12.73 13.36
C SER A 56 -0.24 12.41 11.93
N THR A 57 -0.60 13.43 11.18
CA THR A 57 -0.96 13.32 9.77
C THR A 57 0.17 13.79 8.83
N TYR A 58 1.36 13.98 9.36
CA TYR A 58 2.56 14.24 8.56
C TYR A 58 3.02 12.96 7.87
N LEU A 59 3.01 12.94 6.51
CA LEU A 59 3.35 11.77 5.68
C LEU A 59 4.84 11.70 5.31
N GLY A 60 5.67 12.60 5.82
CA GLY A 60 7.02 12.76 5.29
C GLY A 60 7.04 13.61 4.01
N HIS A 61 8.21 13.76 3.41
CA HIS A 61 8.44 14.46 2.14
C HIS A 61 7.92 15.91 2.07
N GLY A 62 7.62 16.52 3.23
CA GLY A 62 7.13 17.89 3.32
C GLY A 62 5.63 18.04 3.07
N ILE A 63 4.85 17.00 3.24
CA ILE A 63 3.38 17.05 3.18
C ILE A 63 2.75 16.65 4.52
N CYS A 64 1.80 17.47 4.98
CA CYS A 64 0.89 17.15 6.08
C CYS A 64 -0.54 17.06 5.53
N MET A 65 -1.30 16.06 5.98
CA MET A 65 -2.64 15.75 5.45
C MET A 65 -3.70 15.73 6.56
N PRO A 66 -4.02 16.90 7.20
CA PRO A 66 -5.09 16.97 8.18
C PRO A 66 -6.43 16.56 7.58
N HIS A 67 -7.17 15.75 8.33
CA HIS A 67 -8.43 15.21 7.85
C HIS A 67 -9.41 14.95 8.99
N THR A 68 -10.71 15.20 8.74
CA THR A 68 -11.77 14.93 9.71
C THR A 68 -13.10 14.65 9.03
N ARG A 69 -14.03 14.07 9.77
CA ARG A 69 -15.43 13.88 9.36
C ARG A 69 -16.25 15.09 9.80
N VAL A 70 -17.09 15.59 8.91
CA VAL A 70 -17.94 16.76 9.14
C VAL A 70 -19.41 16.37 8.92
N PRO A 71 -20.24 16.39 9.98
CA PRO A 71 -21.66 16.08 9.87
C PRO A 71 -22.37 17.03 8.92
N GLY A 72 -23.18 16.48 8.01
CA GLY A 72 -24.01 17.28 7.11
C GLY A 72 -23.27 17.94 5.94
N LEU A 73 -22.00 17.60 5.70
CA LEU A 73 -21.22 18.05 4.55
C LEU A 73 -22.00 17.78 3.25
N LYS A 74 -22.12 18.77 2.36
CA LYS A 74 -22.94 18.65 1.13
C LYS A 74 -22.28 17.85 0.01
N GLN A 75 -21.04 17.44 0.20
CA GLN A 75 -20.28 16.60 -0.73
C GLN A 75 -19.68 15.42 0.05
N LYS A 76 -19.49 14.27 -0.60
CA LYS A 76 -18.86 13.11 0.02
C LYS A 76 -17.47 13.44 0.57
N TYR A 77 -16.72 14.25 -0.18
CA TYR A 77 -15.39 14.73 0.18
C TYR A 77 -15.23 16.17 -0.29
N VAL A 78 -14.41 16.92 0.41
CA VAL A 78 -13.95 18.25 0.04
C VAL A 78 -12.46 18.33 0.29
N PHE A 79 -11.70 18.75 -0.73
CA PHE A 79 -10.25 18.91 -0.63
C PHE A 79 -9.88 20.37 -0.78
N ALA A 80 -8.93 20.82 0.05
CA ALA A 80 -8.24 22.09 -0.08
C ALA A 80 -6.74 21.88 0.09
N VAL A 81 -5.90 22.65 -0.60
CA VAL A 81 -4.44 22.47 -0.57
C VAL A 81 -3.76 23.81 -0.38
N GLY A 82 -2.85 23.87 0.59
CA GLY A 82 -2.04 25.03 0.90
C GLY A 82 -0.58 24.86 0.47
N LYS A 83 -0.02 25.89 -0.16
CA LYS A 83 1.42 26.06 -0.33
C LYS A 83 1.92 26.80 0.91
N CYS A 84 2.67 26.10 1.78
CA CYS A 84 3.21 26.68 3.00
C CYS A 84 4.51 27.45 2.73
N THR A 85 4.87 28.35 3.65
CA THR A 85 6.12 29.10 3.62
C THR A 85 7.33 28.19 3.90
N GLU A 86 8.55 28.74 3.71
CA GLU A 86 9.79 28.05 4.02
C GLU A 86 9.97 27.73 5.51
N ASP A 87 9.25 28.43 6.40
CA ASP A 87 9.27 28.16 7.84
C ASP A 87 8.45 26.92 8.22
N GLY A 88 7.60 26.43 7.30
CA GLY A 88 6.74 25.27 7.50
C GLY A 88 5.61 25.56 8.50
N ILE A 89 5.16 24.50 9.17
CA ILE A 89 4.06 24.55 10.15
C ILE A 89 4.61 24.22 11.54
N ASN A 90 4.23 24.98 12.55
CA ASN A 90 4.50 24.65 13.94
C ASN A 90 3.26 23.96 14.54
N PHE A 91 3.46 22.77 15.08
CA PHE A 91 2.44 22.03 15.80
C PHE A 91 3.05 21.36 17.03
N ASP A 92 2.66 21.83 18.23
CA ASP A 92 3.10 21.33 19.54
C ASP A 92 4.64 21.12 19.66
N GLY A 93 5.44 21.89 18.90
CA GLY A 93 6.91 21.83 18.90
C GLY A 93 7.52 20.65 18.15
N LEU A 94 6.73 19.89 17.38
CA LEU A 94 7.19 18.76 16.59
C LEU A 94 8.05 19.23 15.39
N GLU A 95 9.31 18.82 15.34
CA GLU A 95 10.27 19.26 14.31
C GLU A 95 9.87 18.84 12.87
N ASP A 96 9.22 17.70 12.71
CA ASP A 96 8.80 17.19 11.39
C ASP A 96 7.83 18.16 10.70
N TYR A 97 6.96 18.82 11.46
CA TYR A 97 5.99 19.77 10.91
C TYR A 97 6.63 21.04 10.35
N LYS A 98 7.80 21.43 10.80
CA LYS A 98 8.60 22.54 10.24
C LYS A 98 9.04 22.27 8.79
N GLN A 99 9.05 21.01 8.38
CA GLN A 99 9.37 20.63 7.00
C GLN A 99 8.16 20.70 6.07
N THR A 100 6.95 20.99 6.58
CA THR A 100 5.72 21.03 5.79
C THR A 100 5.78 22.16 4.75
N ARG A 101 5.62 21.81 3.49
CA ARG A 101 5.51 22.73 2.34
C ARG A 101 4.18 22.58 1.62
N ILE A 102 3.50 21.47 1.86
CA ILE A 102 2.21 21.14 1.30
C ILE A 102 1.27 20.78 2.44
N LEU A 103 0.22 21.55 2.65
CA LEU A 103 -0.84 21.25 3.61
C LEU A 103 -2.08 20.80 2.85
N PHE A 104 -2.45 19.53 2.94
CA PHE A 104 -3.58 18.94 2.23
C PHE A 104 -4.74 18.66 3.18
N LEU A 105 -5.77 19.48 3.15
CA LEU A 105 -6.96 19.30 3.98
C LEU A 105 -7.97 18.38 3.28
N MET A 106 -8.44 17.34 3.97
CA MET A 106 -9.54 16.48 3.55
C MET A 106 -10.70 16.54 4.57
N LEU A 107 -11.86 16.97 4.12
CA LEU A 107 -13.10 16.82 4.85
C LEU A 107 -13.96 15.74 4.21
N SER A 108 -14.62 14.91 5.00
CA SER A 108 -15.55 13.89 4.53
C SER A 108 -16.89 13.96 5.25
N ASP A 109 -17.97 13.61 4.58
CA ASP A 109 -19.26 13.40 5.24
C ASP A 109 -19.19 12.16 6.14
N GLU A 110 -19.88 12.17 7.29
CA GLU A 110 -19.89 11.05 8.25
C GLU A 110 -20.40 9.73 7.66
N LYS A 111 -21.30 9.81 6.68
CA LYS A 111 -21.95 8.65 6.06
C LYS A 111 -21.13 7.96 4.99
N VAL A 112 -19.86 8.34 4.85
CA VAL A 112 -18.99 7.79 3.81
C VAL A 112 -18.28 6.54 4.29
N ASP A 113 -18.56 5.39 3.66
CA ASP A 113 -18.00 4.08 4.03
C ASP A 113 -16.56 3.86 3.57
N ASN A 114 -16.14 4.51 2.47
CA ASN A 114 -14.83 4.29 1.85
C ASN A 114 -13.77 5.33 2.24
N TYR A 115 -13.86 5.88 3.44
CA TYR A 115 -12.97 6.91 3.98
C TYR A 115 -11.48 6.52 3.94
N LEU A 116 -11.14 5.36 4.52
CA LEU A 116 -9.76 4.85 4.57
C LEU A 116 -9.18 4.57 3.17
N SER A 117 -10.01 4.05 2.26
CA SER A 117 -9.59 3.83 0.87
C SER A 117 -9.22 5.14 0.18
N VAL A 118 -9.92 6.24 0.49
CA VAL A 118 -9.60 7.56 -0.07
C VAL A 118 -8.31 8.11 0.52
N LEU A 119 -8.09 7.99 1.83
CA LEU A 119 -6.83 8.38 2.48
C LEU A 119 -5.63 7.62 1.89
N SER A 120 -5.76 6.30 1.76
CA SER A 120 -4.72 5.45 1.16
C SER A 120 -4.41 5.87 -0.30
N ASN A 121 -5.45 6.17 -1.09
CA ASN A 121 -5.26 6.64 -2.46
C ASN A 121 -4.61 8.03 -2.53
N LEU A 122 -4.95 8.94 -1.61
CA LEU A 122 -4.31 10.26 -1.53
C LEU A 122 -2.83 10.15 -1.15
N ALA A 123 -2.49 9.31 -0.16
CA ALA A 123 -1.10 9.04 0.20
C ALA A 123 -0.29 8.49 -0.98
N LYS A 124 -0.88 7.61 -1.80
CA LYS A 124 -0.26 7.10 -3.04
C LYS A 124 -0.08 8.19 -4.10
N ILE A 125 -1.03 9.12 -4.24
CA ILE A 125 -0.92 10.26 -5.17
C ILE A 125 0.24 11.19 -4.76
N PHE A 126 0.37 11.48 -3.47
CA PHE A 126 1.40 12.37 -2.92
C PHE A 126 2.67 11.61 -2.52
N SER A 127 3.17 10.76 -3.42
CA SER A 127 4.47 10.09 -3.25
C SER A 127 5.64 11.09 -3.18
N ALA A 128 6.80 10.63 -2.70
CA ALA A 128 8.01 11.45 -2.59
C ALA A 128 8.33 12.26 -3.84
N ASP A 129 8.28 11.61 -5.03
CA ASP A 129 8.58 12.25 -6.32
C ASP A 129 7.55 13.32 -6.70
N VAL A 130 6.27 13.06 -6.40
CA VAL A 130 5.19 14.04 -6.68
C VAL A 130 5.31 15.23 -5.74
N CYS A 131 5.56 15.00 -4.44
CA CYS A 131 5.79 16.07 -3.48
C CYS A 131 7.04 16.90 -3.85
N ALA A 132 8.13 16.25 -4.29
CA ALA A 132 9.33 16.95 -4.75
C ALA A 132 9.01 17.88 -5.93
N LYS A 133 8.26 17.41 -6.94
CA LYS A 133 7.84 18.23 -8.10
C LYS A 133 6.93 19.39 -7.69
N ILE A 134 5.99 19.17 -6.78
CA ILE A 134 5.08 20.23 -6.30
C ILE A 134 5.85 21.31 -5.54
N LYS A 135 6.83 20.91 -4.72
CA LYS A 135 7.68 21.84 -3.95
C LYS A 135 8.58 22.72 -4.83
N LEU A 136 8.91 22.29 -6.05
CA LEU A 136 9.72 23.08 -7.00
C LEU A 136 8.94 24.23 -7.63
N ALA A 137 7.62 24.30 -7.48
CA ALA A 137 6.81 25.37 -8.03
C ALA A 137 7.20 26.74 -7.43
N ALA A 138 7.63 27.66 -8.29
CA ALA A 138 8.13 28.97 -7.88
C ALA A 138 6.96 29.86 -7.34
N ASP A 139 5.81 29.79 -7.97
CA ASP A 139 4.64 30.59 -7.64
C ASP A 139 3.37 29.76 -7.42
N LEU A 140 2.29 30.42 -6.99
CA LEU A 140 1.00 29.77 -6.76
C LEU A 140 0.36 29.20 -8.04
N PRO A 141 0.41 29.83 -9.22
CA PRO A 141 -0.05 29.24 -10.47
C PRO A 141 0.63 27.92 -10.82
N GLU A 142 1.95 27.85 -10.75
CA GLU A 142 2.70 26.62 -10.98
C GLU A 142 2.38 25.55 -9.94
N PHE A 143 2.25 25.93 -8.66
CA PHE A 143 1.83 25.05 -7.59
C PHE A 143 0.45 24.45 -7.85
N LYS A 144 -0.54 25.30 -8.26
CA LYS A 144 -1.87 24.82 -8.64
C LYS A 144 -1.84 23.81 -9.77
N ASP A 145 -1.05 24.06 -10.80
CA ASP A 145 -0.95 23.18 -11.95
C ASP A 145 -0.22 21.86 -11.59
N ALA A 146 0.80 21.92 -10.74
CA ALA A 146 1.49 20.74 -10.23
C ALA A 146 0.55 19.85 -9.37
N VAL A 147 -0.18 20.46 -8.42
CA VAL A 147 -1.17 19.74 -7.59
C VAL A 147 -2.27 19.13 -8.45
N MET A 148 -2.85 19.90 -9.39
CA MET A 148 -3.88 19.38 -10.29
C MET A 148 -3.35 18.30 -11.24
N GLY A 149 -2.07 18.39 -11.60
CA GLY A 149 -1.34 17.41 -12.39
C GLY A 149 -1.21 16.07 -11.66
N ALA A 150 -0.94 16.08 -10.35
CA ALA A 150 -0.87 14.89 -9.51
C ALA A 150 -2.17 14.06 -9.57
N PHE A 151 -3.33 14.72 -9.56
CA PHE A 151 -4.65 14.05 -9.70
C PHE A 151 -4.99 13.60 -11.13
N ASN A 152 -4.25 14.06 -12.14
CA ASN A 152 -4.46 13.63 -13.54
C ASN A 152 -3.64 12.40 -13.93
N GLY A 153 -2.84 11.84 -13.04
CA GLY A 153 -1.91 10.77 -13.37
C GLY A 153 -0.93 11.18 -14.47
N GLY A 154 -0.34 12.36 -14.36
CA GLY A 154 0.75 12.78 -15.25
C GLY A 154 0.41 12.99 -16.73
N LYS A 155 -0.86 13.25 -17.09
CA LYS A 155 -1.20 13.68 -18.45
C LYS A 155 -0.77 15.14 -18.68
N SER A 156 0.51 15.35 -18.92
CA SER A 156 0.95 16.59 -19.57
C SER A 156 0.47 16.54 -21.03
N LYS A 157 -0.43 17.47 -21.38
CA LYS A 157 -0.73 17.74 -22.80
C LYS A 157 0.50 18.41 -23.42
N SER A 158 1.35 17.65 -24.05
CA SER A 158 2.20 18.20 -25.09
C SER A 158 1.39 18.22 -26.39
N THR A 159 0.89 19.40 -26.76
CA THR A 159 0.45 19.69 -28.11
C THR A 159 1.67 19.76 -29.01
N ALA A 160 1.94 18.69 -29.69
CA ALA A 160 2.72 18.72 -30.93
C ALA A 160 2.29 17.52 -31.79
N LYS A 161 1.48 17.81 -32.81
CA LYS A 161 1.40 16.95 -33.98
C LYS A 161 2.77 16.94 -34.63
N SER A 162 3.46 15.81 -34.59
CA SER A 162 4.57 15.55 -35.49
C SER A 162 4.46 14.11 -35.98
N GLU A 163 4.43 13.97 -37.28
CA GLU A 163 4.54 12.72 -37.99
C GLU A 163 5.78 11.95 -37.49
N THR A 164 5.55 10.80 -36.85
CA THR A 164 6.62 10.00 -36.27
C THR A 164 7.28 9.16 -37.35
N LYS A 165 8.39 9.67 -37.90
CA LYS A 165 9.48 8.79 -38.35
C LYS A 165 9.90 7.93 -37.15
N ARG A 166 9.75 6.61 -37.21
CA ARG A 166 10.21 5.66 -36.20
C ARG A 166 11.68 5.93 -35.93
N LYS A 167 12.02 6.41 -34.71
CA LYS A 167 13.41 6.44 -34.24
C LYS A 167 13.95 4.99 -34.26
N PRO A 168 15.23 4.79 -34.65
CA PRO A 168 15.82 3.46 -34.56
C PRO A 168 15.78 2.98 -33.10
N MET A 169 15.16 1.83 -32.86
CA MET A 169 15.08 1.18 -31.54
C MET A 169 16.48 0.95 -31.02
N ARG A 170 16.72 1.26 -29.74
CA ARG A 170 17.97 0.92 -29.04
C ARG A 170 18.11 -0.61 -28.97
N ASN A 171 19.33 -1.12 -28.84
CA ASN A 171 19.58 -2.56 -28.79
C ASN A 171 18.79 -3.24 -27.65
N GLU A 172 18.67 -2.60 -26.50
CA GLU A 172 17.91 -3.07 -25.35
C GLU A 172 16.41 -3.17 -25.66
N GLU A 173 15.83 -2.18 -26.33
CA GLU A 173 14.42 -2.19 -26.75
C GLU A 173 14.13 -3.33 -27.74
N ARG A 174 15.07 -3.61 -28.66
CA ARG A 174 14.96 -4.74 -29.62
C ARG A 174 15.03 -6.08 -28.89
N LEU A 175 15.92 -6.19 -27.89
CA LEU A 175 16.05 -7.41 -27.09
C LEU A 175 14.80 -7.64 -26.26
N ASN A 176 14.26 -6.62 -25.61
CA ASN A 176 13.01 -6.68 -24.85
C ASN A 176 11.83 -7.11 -25.76
N ASP A 177 11.67 -6.51 -26.95
CA ASP A 177 10.63 -6.88 -27.90
C ASP A 177 10.76 -8.37 -28.30
N MET A 178 11.97 -8.84 -28.57
CA MET A 178 12.23 -10.23 -28.91
C MET A 178 11.91 -11.17 -27.74
N ILE A 179 12.30 -10.83 -26.50
CA ILE A 179 12.02 -11.63 -25.32
C ILE A 179 10.52 -11.66 -25.06
N MET A 180 9.82 -10.53 -25.11
CA MET A 180 8.37 -10.45 -24.91
C MET A 180 7.61 -11.27 -25.96
N ARG A 181 7.97 -11.19 -27.24
CA ARG A 181 7.36 -12.02 -28.31
C ARG A 181 7.63 -13.50 -28.11
N SER A 182 8.83 -13.86 -27.64
CA SER A 182 9.16 -15.26 -27.35
C SER A 182 8.35 -15.77 -26.15
N ALA A 183 8.29 -15.00 -25.09
CA ALA A 183 7.48 -15.31 -23.91
C ALA A 183 5.99 -15.42 -24.25
N PHE A 184 5.48 -14.58 -25.14
CA PHE A 184 4.10 -14.67 -25.62
C PHE A 184 3.84 -16.00 -26.36
N LYS A 185 4.75 -16.43 -27.23
CA LYS A 185 4.64 -17.72 -27.89
C LYS A 185 4.68 -18.88 -26.89
N ILE A 186 5.61 -18.82 -25.94
CA ILE A 186 5.73 -19.83 -24.87
C ILE A 186 4.45 -19.86 -24.02
N SER A 187 3.91 -18.71 -23.62
CA SER A 187 2.69 -18.61 -22.80
C SER A 187 1.49 -19.24 -23.51
N LYS A 188 1.35 -19.02 -24.82
CA LYS A 188 0.28 -19.64 -25.63
C LYS A 188 0.47 -21.15 -25.76
N ALA A 189 1.69 -21.63 -26.00
CA ALA A 189 1.98 -23.06 -26.09
C ALA A 189 1.74 -23.78 -24.76
N ALA A 190 2.09 -23.13 -23.62
CA ALA A 190 1.87 -23.65 -22.29
C ALA A 190 0.43 -23.47 -21.76
N LYS A 191 -0.44 -22.81 -22.54
CA LYS A 191 -1.83 -22.47 -22.17
C LYS A 191 -1.90 -21.64 -20.89
N CYS A 192 -1.05 -20.62 -20.77
CA CYS A 192 -1.12 -19.68 -19.65
C CYS A 192 -2.36 -18.80 -19.77
N SER A 193 -3.00 -18.55 -18.63
CA SER A 193 -4.19 -17.68 -18.53
C SER A 193 -3.81 -16.19 -18.52
N ALA A 194 -2.62 -15.87 -18.03
CA ALA A 194 -2.14 -14.51 -17.92
C ALA A 194 -0.62 -14.39 -18.07
N ILE A 195 -0.18 -13.18 -18.37
CA ILE A 195 1.24 -12.79 -18.39
C ILE A 195 1.45 -11.75 -17.29
N ILE A 196 2.41 -11.99 -16.41
CA ILE A 196 2.88 -11.00 -15.43
C ILE A 196 4.10 -10.29 -15.99
N LEU A 197 4.11 -8.98 -15.89
CA LEU A 197 5.27 -8.15 -16.20
C LEU A 197 5.69 -7.36 -14.95
N LEU A 198 6.95 -7.55 -14.51
CA LEU A 198 7.53 -6.78 -13.43
C LEU A 198 7.85 -5.37 -13.93
N GLY A 199 6.97 -4.41 -13.57
CA GLY A 199 7.04 -3.03 -14.03
C GLY A 199 8.25 -2.28 -13.48
N ASP A 200 8.71 -2.63 -12.26
CA ASP A 200 9.90 -2.02 -11.65
C ASP A 200 11.20 -2.29 -12.41
N SER A 201 11.19 -3.24 -13.37
CA SER A 201 12.33 -3.46 -14.29
C SER A 201 12.54 -2.27 -15.24
N PHE A 202 11.56 -1.39 -15.39
CA PHE A 202 11.58 -0.30 -16.36
C PHE A 202 11.45 1.07 -15.69
N THR A 203 12.21 2.04 -16.17
CA THR A 203 12.00 3.46 -15.84
C THR A 203 10.81 4.04 -16.60
N GLU A 204 10.60 3.57 -17.85
CA GLU A 204 9.42 3.86 -18.67
C GLU A 204 8.88 2.54 -19.24
N MET A 205 7.58 2.29 -19.08
CA MET A 205 6.95 1.08 -19.58
C MET A 205 7.05 0.98 -21.10
N PRO A 206 7.52 -0.16 -21.63
CA PRO A 206 7.55 -0.39 -23.08
C PRO A 206 6.12 -0.52 -23.65
N ASP A 207 5.97 -0.37 -24.97
CA ASP A 207 4.71 -0.67 -25.65
C ASP A 207 4.45 -2.18 -25.68
N ILE A 208 3.71 -2.66 -24.70
CA ILE A 208 3.36 -4.08 -24.55
C ILE A 208 2.10 -4.46 -25.34
N SER A 209 1.29 -3.48 -25.74
CA SER A 209 0.01 -3.72 -26.43
C SER A 209 0.22 -4.32 -27.81
N SER A 210 1.27 -3.89 -28.51
CA SER A 210 1.65 -4.42 -29.82
C SER A 210 2.18 -5.86 -29.78
N VAL A 211 2.61 -6.33 -28.60
CA VAL A 211 3.20 -7.66 -28.41
C VAL A 211 2.17 -8.67 -27.90
N PHE A 212 1.42 -8.32 -26.86
CA PHE A 212 0.54 -9.27 -26.17
C PHE A 212 -0.91 -9.23 -26.66
N GLY A 213 -1.29 -8.25 -27.47
CA GLY A 213 -2.62 -8.13 -28.04
C GLY A 213 -3.74 -8.17 -26.99
N ASP A 214 -4.69 -9.09 -27.15
CA ASP A 214 -5.83 -9.26 -26.23
C ASP A 214 -5.55 -10.21 -25.05
N SER A 215 -4.29 -10.60 -24.81
CA SER A 215 -3.95 -11.45 -23.68
C SER A 215 -4.10 -10.66 -22.36
N LYS A 216 -4.52 -11.35 -21.30
CA LYS A 216 -4.54 -10.79 -19.97
C LYS A 216 -3.11 -10.52 -19.51
N VAL A 217 -2.78 -9.24 -19.31
CA VAL A 217 -1.48 -8.81 -18.80
C VAL A 217 -1.68 -8.16 -17.44
N VAL A 218 -0.88 -8.56 -16.48
CA VAL A 218 -0.85 -8.00 -15.12
C VAL A 218 0.51 -7.36 -14.90
N ILE A 219 0.49 -6.06 -14.66
CA ILE A 219 1.70 -5.30 -14.33
C ILE A 219 1.87 -5.33 -12.82
N VAL A 220 3.04 -5.73 -12.37
CA VAL A 220 3.41 -5.81 -10.95
C VAL A 220 4.56 -4.85 -10.71
N SER A 221 4.35 -3.86 -9.86
CA SER A 221 5.36 -2.90 -9.45
C SER A 221 4.98 -2.22 -8.14
N GLU A 222 5.93 -1.56 -7.51
CA GLU A 222 5.69 -0.80 -6.28
C GLU A 222 4.71 0.36 -6.52
N LYS A 223 4.90 1.07 -7.63
CA LYS A 223 4.04 2.20 -8.04
C LYS A 223 3.37 1.90 -9.38
N PRO A 224 2.13 2.35 -9.58
CA PRO A 224 1.50 2.19 -10.88
C PRO A 224 2.31 2.93 -11.96
N PRO A 225 2.45 2.35 -13.16
CA PRO A 225 3.10 3.02 -14.28
C PRO A 225 2.45 4.38 -14.57
N VAL A 226 3.25 5.36 -14.98
CA VAL A 226 2.78 6.70 -15.35
C VAL A 226 1.67 6.65 -16.40
N SER A 227 1.77 5.68 -17.32
CA SER A 227 0.74 5.38 -18.32
C SER A 227 0.44 3.88 -18.29
N MET A 228 -0.73 3.51 -17.75
CA MET A 228 -1.19 2.13 -17.81
C MET A 228 -1.56 1.78 -19.25
N PRO A 229 -0.98 0.70 -19.81
CA PRO A 229 -1.42 0.18 -21.10
C PRO A 229 -2.90 -0.24 -21.04
N PRO A 230 -3.66 -0.06 -22.12
CA PRO A 230 -5.06 -0.45 -22.15
C PRO A 230 -5.22 -1.96 -21.90
N LYS A 231 -6.28 -2.33 -21.18
CA LYS A 231 -6.63 -3.74 -20.82
C LYS A 231 -5.63 -4.44 -19.89
N CYS A 232 -4.70 -3.73 -19.25
CA CYS A 232 -3.82 -4.31 -18.24
C CYS A 232 -4.40 -4.15 -16.84
N GLU A 233 -4.26 -5.18 -16.01
CA GLU A 233 -4.51 -5.12 -14.57
C GLU A 233 -3.22 -4.69 -13.85
N PHE A 234 -3.36 -4.13 -12.65
CA PHE A 234 -2.24 -3.69 -11.83
C PHE A 234 -2.30 -4.32 -10.44
N ILE A 235 -1.18 -4.86 -10.00
CA ILE A 235 -0.99 -5.34 -8.63
C ILE A 235 0.19 -4.58 -8.03
N SER A 236 -0.06 -3.85 -6.93
CA SER A 236 1.00 -3.20 -6.17
C SER A 236 1.70 -4.24 -5.31
N VAL A 237 3.01 -4.32 -5.43
CA VAL A 237 3.86 -5.13 -4.56
C VAL A 237 5.10 -4.31 -4.24
N ARG A 238 5.34 -4.04 -2.97
CA ARG A 238 6.58 -3.38 -2.56
C ARG A 238 7.77 -4.31 -2.80
N SER A 239 8.74 -3.82 -3.54
CA SER A 239 9.95 -4.55 -3.89
C SER A 239 11.16 -3.86 -3.30
N PHE A 240 11.65 -4.36 -2.17
CA PHE A 240 12.90 -3.92 -1.58
C PHE A 240 14.06 -4.90 -1.86
N SER A 241 13.77 -5.99 -2.55
CA SER A 241 14.72 -7.07 -2.77
C SER A 241 14.98 -7.25 -4.25
N ASP A 242 16.24 -7.42 -4.62
CA ASP A 242 16.66 -7.85 -5.96
C ASP A 242 16.18 -9.29 -6.29
N VAL A 243 15.47 -9.94 -5.34
CA VAL A 243 14.95 -11.30 -5.49
C VAL A 243 13.58 -11.27 -6.17
N ARG A 244 13.59 -11.37 -7.48
CA ARG A 244 12.40 -11.34 -8.36
C ARG A 244 11.32 -12.36 -8.01
N PHE A 245 11.72 -13.56 -7.56
CA PHE A 245 10.79 -14.62 -7.16
C PHE A 245 9.93 -14.24 -5.96
N SER A 246 10.46 -13.48 -5.01
CA SER A 246 9.69 -12.99 -3.87
C SER A 246 8.57 -12.04 -4.31
N GLN A 247 8.89 -11.10 -5.20
CA GLN A 247 7.92 -10.18 -5.77
C GLN A 247 6.83 -10.92 -6.56
N LEU A 248 7.22 -11.92 -7.35
CA LEU A 248 6.27 -12.76 -8.10
C LEU A 248 5.35 -13.56 -7.18
N ARG A 249 5.87 -14.17 -6.09
CA ARG A 249 5.05 -14.91 -5.12
C ARG A 249 4.04 -14.01 -4.43
N SER A 250 4.44 -12.83 -3.99
CA SER A 250 3.53 -11.84 -3.41
C SER A 250 2.46 -11.41 -4.40
N ALA A 251 2.84 -11.12 -5.65
CA ALA A 251 1.91 -10.74 -6.70
C ALA A 251 0.89 -11.84 -7.02
N VAL A 252 1.34 -13.09 -7.09
CA VAL A 252 0.45 -14.23 -7.34
C VAL A 252 -0.51 -14.43 -6.17
N MET A 253 -0.02 -14.29 -4.93
CA MET A 253 -0.85 -14.39 -3.73
C MET A 253 -1.96 -13.33 -3.73
N ILE A 254 -1.60 -12.07 -3.96
CA ILE A 254 -2.56 -10.96 -4.06
C ILE A 254 -3.53 -11.20 -5.23
N GLY A 255 -3.02 -11.60 -6.39
CA GLY A 255 -3.85 -11.87 -7.57
C GLY A 255 -4.84 -13.02 -7.35
N LEU A 256 -4.45 -14.06 -6.61
CA LEU A 256 -5.34 -15.13 -6.20
C LEU A 256 -6.47 -14.65 -5.27
N THR A 257 -6.14 -13.80 -4.29
CA THR A 257 -7.14 -13.27 -3.35
C THR A 257 -8.11 -12.29 -4.00
N ARG A 258 -7.65 -11.54 -5.01
CA ARG A 258 -8.47 -10.63 -5.81
C ARG A 258 -9.27 -11.33 -6.93
N GLY A 259 -9.07 -12.65 -7.12
CA GLY A 259 -9.67 -13.38 -8.24
C GLY A 259 -9.07 -13.04 -9.62
N THR A 260 -7.94 -12.34 -9.65
CA THR A 260 -7.18 -12.08 -10.89
C THR A 260 -6.67 -13.37 -11.50
N PHE A 261 -6.27 -14.33 -10.66
CA PHE A 261 -5.82 -15.66 -11.08
C PHE A 261 -6.66 -16.76 -10.43
N GLY A 262 -6.84 -17.87 -11.13
CA GLY A 262 -7.42 -19.09 -10.58
C GLY A 262 -6.36 -20.05 -10.01
N ALA A 263 -6.69 -20.79 -8.95
CA ALA A 263 -5.78 -21.70 -8.26
C ALA A 263 -5.21 -22.84 -9.13
N LYS A 264 -5.79 -23.13 -10.28
CA LYS A 264 -5.34 -24.18 -11.22
C LYS A 264 -4.72 -23.62 -12.49
N GLU A 265 -4.49 -22.34 -12.53
CA GLU A 265 -3.98 -21.65 -13.71
C GLU A 265 -2.45 -21.72 -13.81
N LYS A 266 -1.98 -21.52 -15.03
CA LYS A 266 -0.57 -21.30 -15.33
C LYS A 266 -0.38 -19.86 -15.80
N ILE A 267 0.69 -19.25 -15.37
CA ILE A 267 1.04 -17.89 -15.73
C ILE A 267 2.47 -17.82 -16.26
N CYS A 268 2.72 -16.87 -17.13
CA CYS A 268 4.05 -16.56 -17.65
C CYS A 268 4.51 -15.23 -17.06
N CYS A 269 5.64 -15.23 -16.39
CA CYS A 269 6.17 -14.05 -15.71
C CYS A 269 7.42 -13.55 -16.41
N LEU A 270 7.48 -12.24 -16.64
CA LEU A 270 8.58 -11.53 -17.28
C LEU A 270 9.14 -10.50 -16.30
N GLY A 271 10.45 -10.43 -16.19
CA GLY A 271 11.09 -9.44 -15.32
C GLY A 271 12.57 -9.25 -15.63
N GLY A 272 13.12 -8.24 -15.01
CA GLY A 272 14.54 -7.89 -15.04
C GLY A 272 14.99 -7.32 -13.71
N VAL A 273 16.23 -6.87 -13.63
CA VAL A 273 16.72 -6.10 -12.50
C VAL A 273 15.98 -4.76 -12.46
N ARG A 274 15.69 -4.27 -11.27
CA ARG A 274 15.00 -2.98 -11.06
C ARG A 274 15.70 -1.87 -11.85
N GLU A 275 14.93 -1.08 -12.58
CA GLU A 275 15.39 0.09 -13.37
C GLU A 275 16.45 -0.22 -14.45
N SER A 276 16.71 -1.51 -14.71
CA SER A 276 17.69 -1.91 -15.75
C SER A 276 17.21 -1.64 -17.18
N ASN A 277 15.93 -1.40 -17.36
CA ASN A 277 15.26 -1.32 -18.67
C ASN A 277 15.45 -2.59 -19.55
N LEU A 278 15.76 -3.72 -18.91
CA LEU A 278 16.03 -4.99 -19.58
C LEU A 278 15.22 -6.13 -18.97
N ILE A 279 14.55 -6.91 -19.81
CA ILE A 279 13.97 -8.20 -19.42
C ILE A 279 15.07 -9.25 -19.58
N ASP A 280 15.39 -9.97 -18.51
CA ASP A 280 16.43 -11.01 -18.50
C ASP A 280 15.90 -12.36 -17.98
N THR A 281 14.63 -12.40 -17.53
CA THR A 281 14.02 -13.56 -16.89
C THR A 281 12.64 -13.83 -17.46
N ILE A 282 12.40 -15.09 -17.82
CA ILE A 282 11.07 -15.64 -18.15
C ILE A 282 10.83 -16.80 -17.18
N VAL A 283 9.73 -16.74 -16.42
CA VAL A 283 9.34 -17.80 -15.49
C VAL A 283 7.97 -18.32 -15.86
N MET A 284 7.86 -19.65 -16.00
CA MET A 284 6.58 -20.32 -16.14
C MET A 284 6.15 -20.85 -14.78
N LEU A 285 5.04 -20.37 -14.24
CA LEU A 285 4.55 -20.74 -12.93
C LEU A 285 3.21 -21.45 -13.04
N ASP A 286 3.17 -22.66 -12.51
CA ASP A 286 1.94 -23.44 -12.31
C ASP A 286 1.43 -23.15 -10.90
N ILE A 287 0.41 -22.28 -10.80
CA ILE A 287 -0.13 -21.83 -9.51
C ILE A 287 -0.57 -23.03 -8.66
N GLY A 288 -1.21 -24.02 -9.29
CA GLY A 288 -1.68 -25.19 -8.56
C GLY A 288 -0.56 -26.03 -7.94
N LYS A 289 0.64 -26.03 -8.54
CA LYS A 289 1.79 -26.75 -7.98
C LYS A 289 2.54 -25.94 -6.95
N GLU A 290 2.81 -24.67 -7.24
CA GLU A 290 3.61 -23.79 -6.35
C GLU A 290 2.86 -23.47 -5.05
N PHE A 291 1.54 -23.26 -5.13
CA PHE A 291 0.69 -22.90 -3.99
C PHE A 291 -0.20 -24.05 -3.51
N SER A 292 0.06 -25.29 -3.99
CA SER A 292 -0.76 -26.47 -3.69
C SER A 292 -0.98 -26.68 -2.20
N ASN A 293 0.05 -26.46 -1.40
CA ASN A 293 0.01 -26.74 0.04
C ASN A 293 -0.87 -25.75 0.82
N VAL A 294 -1.15 -24.55 0.30
CA VAL A 294 -1.89 -23.51 1.05
C VAL A 294 -3.36 -23.43 0.66
N PHE A 295 -3.69 -23.78 -0.60
CA PHE A 295 -5.00 -23.44 -1.17
C PHE A 295 -5.81 -24.62 -1.72
N ILE A 296 -5.22 -25.82 -1.85
CA ILE A 296 -5.94 -26.99 -2.38
C ILE A 296 -7.02 -27.44 -1.39
N GLY A 297 -8.26 -27.46 -1.88
CA GLY A 297 -9.43 -27.93 -1.13
C GLY A 297 -10.20 -26.84 -0.38
N GLN A 298 -9.80 -25.57 -0.48
CA GLN A 298 -10.51 -24.47 0.19
C GLN A 298 -11.43 -23.72 -0.78
N LYS A 299 -12.70 -23.52 -0.38
CA LYS A 299 -13.64 -22.67 -1.14
C LYS A 299 -13.23 -21.20 -1.11
N ASN A 300 -12.66 -20.74 0.02
CA ASN A 300 -12.23 -19.36 0.22
C ASN A 300 -10.74 -19.31 0.57
N MET A 301 -10.00 -18.50 -0.16
CA MET A 301 -8.57 -18.30 0.06
C MET A 301 -8.28 -17.45 1.31
N LEU A 302 -9.16 -16.50 1.60
CA LEU A 302 -9.10 -15.64 2.78
C LEU A 302 -10.03 -16.17 3.89
N PRO A 303 -9.74 -15.88 5.16
CA PRO A 303 -10.68 -16.05 6.26
C PRO A 303 -11.95 -15.27 6.02
N GLU A 304 -13.04 -15.66 6.69
CA GLU A 304 -14.31 -14.96 6.57
C GLU A 304 -14.18 -13.48 6.95
N GLY A 305 -14.73 -12.61 6.09
CA GLY A 305 -14.67 -11.16 6.28
C GLY A 305 -13.34 -10.47 5.94
N VAL A 306 -12.25 -11.21 5.78
CA VAL A 306 -10.95 -10.61 5.42
C VAL A 306 -10.94 -10.23 3.95
N THR A 307 -10.60 -8.97 3.68
CA THR A 307 -10.49 -8.47 2.30
C THR A 307 -9.06 -8.57 1.75
N PRO A 308 -8.89 -8.66 0.42
CA PRO A 308 -7.56 -8.66 -0.21
C PRO A 308 -6.70 -7.46 0.19
N GLU A 309 -7.30 -6.28 0.36
CA GLU A 309 -6.62 -5.05 0.69
C GLU A 309 -5.97 -5.11 2.08
N VAL A 310 -6.62 -5.76 3.04
CA VAL A 310 -6.06 -5.97 4.40
C VAL A 310 -4.83 -6.88 4.34
N LEU A 311 -4.93 -8.01 3.63
CA LEU A 311 -3.80 -8.92 3.46
C LEU A 311 -2.62 -8.24 2.74
N GLU A 312 -2.91 -7.53 1.64
CA GLU A 312 -1.92 -6.77 0.88
C GLU A 312 -1.19 -5.76 1.77
N ARG A 313 -1.96 -5.01 2.56
CA ARG A 313 -1.39 -4.00 3.43
C ARG A 313 -0.48 -4.59 4.51
N VAL A 314 -0.89 -5.69 5.13
CA VAL A 314 -0.06 -6.37 6.13
C VAL A 314 1.19 -6.99 5.50
N LEU A 315 1.11 -7.51 4.28
CA LEU A 315 2.28 -7.98 3.54
C LEU A 315 3.25 -6.84 3.20
N ASP A 316 2.74 -5.65 2.86
CA ASP A 316 3.57 -4.46 2.63
C ASP A 316 4.34 -4.08 3.90
N ILE A 317 3.65 -3.99 5.05
CA ILE A 317 4.27 -3.68 6.35
C ILE A 317 5.30 -4.76 6.73
N ALA A 318 4.95 -6.03 6.57
CA ALA A 318 5.86 -7.15 6.84
C ALA A 318 7.12 -7.08 5.96
N THR A 319 6.96 -6.64 4.70
CA THR A 319 8.08 -6.46 3.77
C THR A 319 8.99 -5.32 4.20
N GLU A 320 8.45 -4.20 4.66
CA GLU A 320 9.25 -3.10 5.22
C GLU A 320 10.04 -3.55 6.46
N LEU A 321 9.38 -4.24 7.40
CA LEU A 321 10.04 -4.79 8.59
C LEU A 321 11.12 -5.83 8.26
N SER A 322 10.95 -6.58 7.18
CA SER A 322 11.93 -7.54 6.68
C SER A 322 13.17 -6.88 6.09
N VAL A 323 13.01 -5.74 5.42
CA VAL A 323 14.05 -5.13 4.59
C VAL A 323 14.70 -3.94 5.29
N GLU A 324 13.90 -2.97 5.68
CA GLU A 324 14.36 -1.78 6.38
C GLU A 324 14.60 -2.11 7.86
N GLY A 325 13.67 -2.84 8.46
CA GLY A 325 13.72 -3.25 9.85
C GLY A 325 13.94 -2.07 10.79
N ARG A 326 14.79 -2.27 11.79
CA ARG A 326 15.33 -1.21 12.64
C ARG A 326 16.85 -1.24 12.60
N GLU A 327 17.46 -0.07 12.41
CA GLU A 327 18.94 0.08 12.32
C GLU A 327 19.58 -0.88 11.30
N GLY A 328 18.89 -1.12 10.18
CA GLY A 328 19.36 -2.03 9.12
C GLY A 328 19.28 -3.52 9.44
N LYS A 329 18.55 -3.91 10.50
CA LYS A 329 18.32 -5.32 10.86
C LYS A 329 16.85 -5.67 10.74
N PRO A 330 16.50 -6.85 10.19
CA PRO A 330 15.13 -7.32 10.16
C PRO A 330 14.52 -7.37 11.56
N VAL A 331 13.27 -6.93 11.69
CA VAL A 331 12.52 -7.03 12.95
C VAL A 331 11.61 -8.25 12.88
N GLY A 332 11.81 -9.18 13.84
CA GLY A 332 10.96 -10.37 13.94
C GLY A 332 9.59 -10.04 14.49
N CYS A 333 8.54 -10.34 13.73
CA CYS A 333 7.17 -9.99 14.07
C CYS A 333 6.18 -11.07 13.64
N ILE A 334 5.01 -11.11 14.28
CA ILE A 334 3.86 -11.93 13.87
C ILE A 334 2.65 -11.03 13.69
N PHE A 335 1.98 -11.17 12.55
CA PHE A 335 0.65 -10.62 12.31
C PHE A 335 -0.35 -11.76 12.20
N VAL A 336 -1.49 -11.66 12.88
CA VAL A 336 -2.59 -12.62 12.80
C VAL A 336 -3.83 -11.85 12.33
N ILE A 337 -4.40 -12.27 11.20
CA ILE A 337 -5.54 -11.63 10.54
C ILE A 337 -6.71 -12.60 10.54
N GLY A 338 -7.83 -12.21 11.14
CA GLY A 338 -9.04 -13.03 11.22
C GLY A 338 -10.07 -12.41 12.15
N SER A 339 -11.17 -13.12 12.43
CA SER A 339 -12.18 -12.64 13.37
C SER A 339 -11.58 -12.47 14.77
N ALA A 340 -11.66 -11.26 15.32
CA ALA A 340 -11.14 -10.96 16.66
C ALA A 340 -11.81 -11.84 17.74
N GLU A 341 -13.09 -12.16 17.59
CA GLU A 341 -13.84 -13.01 18.50
C GLU A 341 -13.33 -14.46 18.50
N GLU A 342 -13.04 -15.01 17.32
CA GLU A 342 -12.50 -16.37 17.17
C GLU A 342 -11.05 -16.47 17.67
N LEU A 343 -10.27 -15.41 17.51
CA LEU A 343 -8.87 -15.38 17.94
C LEU A 343 -8.73 -15.24 19.45
N LYS A 344 -9.59 -14.46 20.09
CA LYS A 344 -9.51 -14.11 21.52
C LYS A 344 -9.30 -15.29 22.49
N PRO A 345 -9.94 -16.44 22.35
CA PRO A 345 -9.71 -17.58 23.26
C PRO A 345 -8.29 -18.16 23.22
N HIS A 346 -7.56 -17.91 22.14
CA HIS A 346 -6.22 -18.43 21.89
C HIS A 346 -5.11 -17.44 22.26
N LEU A 347 -5.47 -16.31 22.86
CA LEU A 347 -4.54 -15.20 23.09
C LEU A 347 -4.46 -14.82 24.57
N LYS A 348 -3.27 -14.40 25.00
CA LYS A 348 -3.03 -13.78 26.29
C LYS A 348 -2.24 -12.48 26.08
N GLN A 349 -2.75 -11.37 26.59
CA GLN A 349 -2.04 -10.10 26.52
C GLN A 349 -0.80 -10.15 27.44
N LEU A 350 0.40 -9.86 26.88
CA LEU A 350 1.66 -9.82 27.63
C LEU A 350 1.93 -8.46 28.28
N ILE A 351 1.51 -7.41 27.62
CA ILE A 351 1.67 -6.01 28.02
C ILE A 351 0.33 -5.31 27.94
N LEU A 352 0.23 -4.09 28.46
CA LEU A 352 -0.95 -3.25 28.20
C LEU A 352 -1.09 -3.04 26.69
N ASN A 353 -2.31 -3.27 26.18
CA ASN A 353 -2.57 -3.13 24.76
C ASN A 353 -2.48 -1.66 24.33
N PRO A 354 -1.51 -1.29 23.46
CA PRO A 354 -1.32 0.10 23.04
C PRO A 354 -2.46 0.64 22.17
N PHE A 355 -3.29 -0.23 21.60
CA PHE A 355 -4.42 0.15 20.75
C PHE A 355 -5.75 0.28 21.51
N TYR A 356 -5.75 0.00 22.81
CA TYR A 356 -6.96 0.06 23.60
C TYR A 356 -7.48 1.50 23.75
N GLY A 357 -8.77 1.69 23.48
CA GLY A 357 -9.44 3.00 23.60
C GLY A 357 -9.41 3.87 22.36
N TYR A 358 -8.57 3.58 21.38
CA TYR A 358 -8.59 4.29 20.10
C TYR A 358 -9.77 3.84 19.21
N LYS A 359 -10.29 4.77 18.42
CA LYS A 359 -11.36 4.47 17.44
C LYS A 359 -10.87 3.45 16.41
N PRO A 360 -11.75 2.56 15.91
CA PRO A 360 -11.37 1.56 14.90
C PRO A 360 -10.70 2.14 13.65
N GLU A 361 -11.14 3.31 13.20
CA GLU A 361 -10.56 4.00 12.03
C GLU A 361 -9.14 4.52 12.28
N ASP A 362 -8.81 4.87 13.52
CA ASP A 362 -7.49 5.38 13.91
C ASP A 362 -6.46 4.27 14.05
N ARG A 363 -6.89 3.07 14.45
CA ARG A 363 -6.05 1.88 14.63
C ARG A 363 -6.27 0.81 13.54
N ASN A 364 -6.53 1.23 12.30
CA ASN A 364 -6.73 0.32 11.16
C ASN A 364 -5.49 0.29 10.27
N VAL A 365 -5.00 -0.91 9.92
CA VAL A 365 -3.81 -1.07 9.05
C VAL A 365 -3.98 -0.44 7.67
N LEU A 366 -5.21 -0.25 7.19
CA LEU A 366 -5.48 0.45 5.93
C LEU A 366 -5.27 1.97 6.04
N ASN A 367 -5.16 2.49 7.26
CA ASN A 367 -4.80 3.88 7.49
C ASN A 367 -3.28 4.05 7.24
N PRO A 368 -2.86 4.86 6.26
CA PRO A 368 -1.44 5.01 5.93
C PRO A 368 -0.60 5.60 7.06
N PHE A 369 -1.21 6.27 8.04
CA PHE A 369 -0.52 6.83 9.21
C PHE A 369 -0.19 5.79 10.29
N MET A 370 -0.68 4.55 10.14
CA MET A 370 -0.39 3.47 11.07
C MET A 370 0.97 2.78 10.85
N ASP A 371 1.64 3.03 9.74
CA ASP A 371 2.86 2.34 9.37
C ASP A 371 3.96 2.49 10.41
N GLU A 372 4.28 3.73 10.78
CA GLU A 372 5.31 4.00 11.78
C GLU A 372 4.91 3.46 13.16
N THR A 373 3.63 3.58 13.54
CA THR A 373 3.12 3.01 14.79
C THR A 373 3.31 1.50 14.83
N VAL A 374 2.97 0.79 13.76
CA VAL A 374 3.14 -0.67 13.70
C VAL A 374 4.62 -1.05 13.72
N LYS A 375 5.48 -0.32 13.01
CA LYS A 375 6.93 -0.52 13.02
C LYS A 375 7.52 -0.36 14.42
N GLU A 376 7.14 0.69 15.16
CA GLU A 376 7.60 0.91 16.53
C GLU A 376 7.15 -0.23 17.46
N TYR A 377 5.88 -0.59 17.43
CA TYR A 377 5.38 -1.68 18.29
C TYR A 377 5.84 -3.07 17.84
N SER A 378 6.40 -3.23 16.66
CA SER A 378 6.98 -4.51 16.21
C SER A 378 8.20 -4.94 17.01
N LEU A 379 8.83 -4.01 17.75
CA LEU A 379 9.93 -4.30 18.68
C LEU A 379 9.48 -5.02 19.95
N ILE A 380 8.19 -5.03 20.25
CA ILE A 380 7.61 -5.68 21.42
C ILE A 380 7.40 -7.16 21.13
N ASP A 381 7.74 -8.01 22.08
CA ASP A 381 7.44 -9.44 21.97
C ASP A 381 5.92 -9.69 21.96
N GLY A 382 5.51 -10.61 21.11
CA GLY A 382 4.10 -10.98 20.91
C GLY A 382 3.63 -10.71 19.48
N ALA A 383 2.36 -11.01 19.25
CA ALA A 383 1.73 -10.87 17.95
C ALA A 383 0.88 -9.59 17.88
N PHE A 384 0.77 -9.05 16.67
CA PHE A 384 -0.31 -8.14 16.31
C PHE A 384 -1.55 -8.96 15.95
N ILE A 385 -2.67 -8.57 16.52
CA ILE A 385 -3.98 -9.14 16.21
C ILE A 385 -4.77 -8.14 15.40
N ILE A 386 -5.15 -8.55 14.21
CA ILE A 386 -5.82 -7.69 13.23
C ILE A 386 -7.16 -8.31 12.92
N ASP A 387 -8.23 -7.58 13.18
CA ASP A 387 -9.57 -8.04 12.80
C ASP A 387 -9.74 -8.11 11.28
N SER A 388 -10.73 -8.86 10.83
CA SER A 388 -11.04 -9.05 9.40
C SER A 388 -11.18 -7.74 8.62
N SER A 389 -11.63 -6.67 9.26
CA SER A 389 -11.77 -5.32 8.70
C SER A 389 -10.46 -4.51 8.63
N GLY A 390 -9.36 -5.07 9.15
CA GLY A 390 -8.05 -4.41 9.23
C GLY A 390 -7.81 -3.63 10.51
N VAL A 391 -8.73 -3.67 11.48
CA VAL A 391 -8.58 -3.01 12.77
C VAL A 391 -7.54 -3.75 13.62
N LEU A 392 -6.54 -3.03 14.14
CA LEU A 392 -5.57 -3.54 15.10
C LEU A 392 -6.24 -3.68 16.46
N GLU A 393 -6.55 -4.92 16.85
CA GLU A 393 -7.18 -5.23 18.12
C GLU A 393 -6.17 -5.30 19.27
N ALA A 394 -4.96 -5.79 19.01
CA ALA A 394 -3.90 -5.84 20.01
C ALA A 394 -2.50 -5.87 19.37
N ALA A 395 -1.52 -5.43 20.16
CA ALA A 395 -0.11 -5.76 19.98
C ALA A 395 0.43 -6.38 21.27
N GLY A 396 1.52 -7.13 21.17
CA GLY A 396 2.12 -7.83 22.31
C GLY A 396 1.24 -8.97 22.85
N ALA A 397 0.50 -9.65 21.98
CA ALA A 397 -0.32 -10.80 22.33
C ALA A 397 0.49 -12.11 22.25
N LEU A 398 0.49 -12.89 23.32
CA LEU A 398 1.01 -14.26 23.32
C LEU A 398 -0.04 -15.18 22.72
N ILE A 399 0.38 -15.99 21.75
CA ILE A 399 -0.46 -17.03 21.16
C ILE A 399 -0.25 -18.30 21.99
N HIS A 400 -1.33 -18.87 22.51
CA HIS A 400 -1.29 -20.17 23.18
C HIS A 400 -1.01 -21.27 22.17
N THR A 401 0.09 -22.00 22.40
CA THR A 401 0.42 -23.19 21.62
C THR A 401 0.03 -24.42 22.43
N PRO A 402 -0.93 -25.22 21.95
CA PRO A 402 -1.27 -26.46 22.61
C PRO A 402 -0.11 -27.48 22.54
N ASP A 403 -0.09 -28.44 23.49
CA ASP A 403 0.91 -29.50 23.59
C ASP A 403 0.75 -30.58 22.50
N PHE A 404 0.62 -30.22 21.23
CA PHE A 404 0.70 -31.20 20.15
C PHE A 404 2.00 -31.08 19.36
N LYS A 405 2.46 -32.21 18.84
CA LYS A 405 3.68 -32.24 18.02
C LYS A 405 3.51 -31.38 16.79
N LEU A 406 4.20 -30.24 16.76
CA LEU A 406 4.24 -29.35 15.61
C LEU A 406 5.01 -30.04 14.47
N GLN A 407 4.36 -30.15 13.29
CA GLN A 407 4.99 -30.67 12.07
C GLN A 407 5.66 -29.51 11.29
N LEU A 408 6.61 -28.85 11.92
CA LEU A 408 7.39 -27.79 11.29
C LEU A 408 8.78 -28.29 10.88
N PRO A 409 9.31 -27.79 9.76
CA PRO A 409 10.71 -28.02 9.41
C PRO A 409 11.65 -27.55 10.52
N GLY A 410 12.73 -28.29 10.75
CA GLY A 410 13.75 -27.89 11.73
C GLY A 410 14.37 -26.53 11.41
N GLY A 411 14.77 -25.79 12.45
CA GLY A 411 15.40 -24.49 12.33
C GLY A 411 14.43 -23.29 12.27
N LEU A 412 13.12 -23.50 12.46
CA LEU A 412 12.13 -22.44 12.63
C LEU A 412 11.97 -22.11 14.12
N GLY A 413 11.92 -20.80 14.43
CA GLY A 413 11.83 -20.32 15.82
C GLY A 413 10.39 -20.27 16.37
N ALA A 414 10.28 -19.84 17.64
CA ALA A 414 9.02 -19.78 18.38
C ALA A 414 7.91 -19.02 17.67
N ARG A 415 8.23 -17.94 16.95
CA ARG A 415 7.26 -17.16 16.18
C ARG A 415 6.59 -17.99 15.08
N HIS A 416 7.35 -18.81 14.37
CA HIS A 416 6.80 -19.72 13.36
C HIS A 416 5.91 -20.80 13.98
N ALA A 417 6.32 -21.33 15.14
CA ALA A 417 5.52 -22.31 15.88
C ALA A 417 4.19 -21.72 16.34
N ALA A 418 4.19 -20.50 16.87
CA ALA A 418 2.99 -19.80 17.29
C ALA A 418 2.06 -19.50 16.11
N ALA A 419 2.60 -19.00 14.99
CA ALA A 419 1.83 -18.70 13.79
C ALA A 419 1.22 -19.96 13.15
N TYR A 420 1.97 -21.05 13.11
CA TYR A 420 1.46 -22.35 12.69
C TYR A 420 0.29 -22.79 13.57
N SER A 421 0.47 -22.76 14.89
CA SER A 421 -0.53 -23.22 15.87
C SER A 421 -1.84 -22.43 15.75
N ILE A 422 -1.77 -21.09 15.73
CA ILE A 422 -3.00 -20.27 15.63
C ILE A 422 -3.72 -20.52 14.31
N SER A 423 -2.98 -20.74 13.22
CA SER A 423 -3.57 -21.02 11.90
C SER A 423 -4.29 -22.38 11.82
N LEU A 424 -4.03 -23.29 12.78
CA LEU A 424 -4.76 -24.56 12.94
C LEU A 424 -6.00 -24.39 13.81
N MET A 425 -5.93 -23.52 14.83
CA MET A 425 -6.95 -23.38 15.86
C MET A 425 -8.10 -22.43 15.46
N ALA A 426 -7.82 -21.47 14.60
CA ALA A 426 -8.78 -20.46 14.19
C ALA A 426 -8.76 -20.25 12.67
N ASP A 427 -9.86 -19.70 12.13
CA ASP A 427 -9.92 -19.33 10.72
C ASP A 427 -9.19 -18.01 10.49
N CYS A 428 -7.86 -18.07 10.43
CA CYS A 428 -6.99 -16.90 10.30
C CYS A 428 -5.85 -17.12 9.30
N ILE A 429 -5.23 -16.03 8.89
CA ILE A 429 -3.92 -16.00 8.24
C ILE A 429 -2.91 -15.46 9.25
N SER A 430 -1.77 -16.13 9.39
CA SER A 430 -0.65 -15.62 10.18
C SER A 430 0.55 -15.34 9.29
N ILE A 431 1.17 -14.18 9.46
CA ILE A 431 2.34 -13.75 8.70
C ILE A 431 3.48 -13.55 9.69
N VAL A 432 4.61 -14.20 9.45
CA VAL A 432 5.82 -14.12 10.29
C VAL A 432 6.94 -13.46 9.52
N VAL A 433 7.55 -12.46 10.12
CA VAL A 433 8.85 -11.92 9.72
C VAL A 433 9.94 -12.51 10.59
N SER A 434 10.92 -13.16 10.00
CA SER A 434 12.06 -13.74 10.73
C SER A 434 13.07 -12.68 11.13
N SER A 435 13.40 -12.56 12.41
CA SER A 435 14.42 -11.63 12.90
C SER A 435 15.85 -11.98 12.45
N SER A 436 16.11 -13.25 12.12
CA SER A 436 17.45 -13.71 11.73
C SER A 436 17.71 -13.66 10.23
N THR A 437 16.67 -13.87 9.41
CA THR A 437 16.81 -13.98 7.94
C THR A 437 16.01 -12.96 7.17
N GLY A 438 15.12 -12.20 7.81
CA GLY A 438 14.16 -11.34 7.15
C GLY A 438 13.11 -12.11 6.32
N GLN A 439 13.13 -13.43 6.31
CA GLN A 439 12.17 -14.22 5.53
C GLN A 439 10.75 -13.99 6.02
N ILE A 440 9.84 -13.73 5.09
CA ILE A 440 8.40 -13.63 5.35
C ILE A 440 7.76 -14.97 5.02
N THR A 441 7.01 -15.50 5.99
CA THR A 441 6.30 -16.76 5.85
C THR A 441 4.84 -16.58 6.24
N LEU A 442 3.94 -17.04 5.39
CA LEU A 442 2.50 -17.04 5.64
C LEU A 442 2.06 -18.45 6.09
N PHE A 443 1.15 -18.49 7.06
CA PHE A 443 0.50 -19.72 7.52
C PHE A 443 -1.02 -19.59 7.35
N ARG A 444 -1.64 -20.67 6.88
CA ARG A 444 -3.08 -20.80 6.73
C ARG A 444 -3.47 -22.26 6.96
N LYS A 445 -4.34 -22.54 7.93
CA LYS A 445 -4.82 -23.90 8.27
C LYS A 445 -3.68 -24.93 8.41
N GLY A 446 -2.61 -24.54 9.11
CA GLY A 446 -1.45 -25.40 9.32
C GLY A 446 -0.56 -25.59 8.09
N GLN A 447 -0.81 -24.88 6.99
CA GLN A 447 0.05 -24.91 5.83
C GLN A 447 0.99 -23.71 5.82
N MET A 448 2.23 -23.93 5.44
CA MET A 448 3.29 -22.93 5.43
C MET A 448 3.61 -22.51 3.98
N LEU A 449 3.59 -21.22 3.71
CA LEU A 449 3.99 -20.64 2.42
C LEU A 449 5.09 -19.59 2.65
N PRO A 450 6.35 -19.88 2.29
CA PRO A 450 7.37 -18.85 2.23
C PRO A 450 7.05 -17.84 1.14
N ILE A 451 6.89 -16.55 1.52
CA ILE A 451 6.64 -15.45 0.58
C ILE A 451 7.97 -14.94 0.03
N THR A 452 8.97 -14.76 0.90
CA THR A 452 10.30 -14.30 0.50
C THR A 452 11.33 -15.40 0.72
N GLU A 453 12.45 -15.34 0.01
CA GLU A 453 13.58 -16.24 0.21
C GLU A 453 14.45 -15.79 1.39
N LYS A 454 15.21 -16.73 1.96
CA LYS A 454 16.18 -16.42 3.02
C LYS A 454 17.26 -15.50 2.45
N ARG A 455 17.52 -14.39 3.11
CA ARG A 455 18.74 -13.61 2.86
C ARG A 455 19.94 -14.41 3.39
N LYS A 456 20.97 -14.53 2.55
CA LYS A 456 22.24 -15.16 2.95
C LYS A 456 23.06 -14.20 3.79
#